data_d41c6deb1e5d953335ab08a334d05153
#
_entry.id   d41c6deb1e5d953335ab08a334d05153
#
_cell.length_a   1.000
_cell.length_b   1.000
_cell.length_c   1.000
_cell.angle_alpha   90.00
_cell.angle_beta   90.00
_cell.angle_gamma   90.00
#
_symmetry.space_group_name_H-M   'P 1'
#
loop_
_entity.id
_entity.type
_entity.pdbx_description
1 polymer ?
#
loop_
_entity_poly.entity_id
_entity_poly.type
_entity_poly.pdbx_seq_one_letter_code
_entity_poly.pdbx_strand_id
1 'polypeptide(L)'
;MIDFHQHLGHVGRTLEHVLAHQDAHGVRRSVLLPIAGTAAPPEHWTFDEAAQAAAQHPDRLILFCHVDPNRPDALEAIRQGHRRGARGFGEHKVRLPVDAPQSVAIYRLCAELRWPVLLHFEYGNYNYNFTAFEQVLKDHPDTVFIGHAQAWWANISADAPSDPLAPGYTAYPKGPVVRGGLTDRWLEQYPNLYGDLSAGSGLNALTRDPEFTRAFLDRHRDKLLWATDCPCRDGAGDWGGAQRNVCYAARSLPVLKELAPSPDVFERITEGNAHRVLGL
;
A
#
# COMPACT_ATOMS: atom_id res chain seq x y z
N MET A 1 1.94 11.46 12.41
CA MET A 1 1.35 10.60 11.36
C MET A 1 2.43 9.70 10.77
N ILE A 2 2.04 8.52 10.26
CA ILE A 2 2.91 7.59 9.51
C ILE A 2 2.35 7.47 8.08
N ASP A 3 3.18 7.77 7.08
CA ASP A 3 2.89 7.49 5.68
C ASP A 3 3.31 6.05 5.36
N PHE A 4 2.34 5.17 5.13
CA PHE A 4 2.59 3.73 5.02
C PHE A 4 3.12 3.29 3.65
N HIS A 5 3.32 4.21 2.69
CA HIS A 5 3.74 3.84 1.34
C HIS A 5 4.61 4.91 0.67
N GLN A 6 5.90 4.67 0.59
CA GLN A 6 6.87 5.54 -0.08
C GLN A 6 7.90 4.75 -0.86
N HIS A 7 8.26 5.28 -2.03
CA HIS A 7 9.34 4.78 -2.86
C HIS A 7 10.47 5.80 -2.99
N LEU A 8 11.69 5.32 -3.02
CA LEU A 8 12.87 6.08 -3.43
C LEU A 8 13.20 5.77 -4.89
N GLY A 9 13.74 6.76 -5.60
CA GLY A 9 14.10 6.65 -7.01
C GLY A 9 12.96 6.92 -7.99
N HIS A 10 11.72 6.68 -7.61
CA HIS A 10 10.57 6.89 -8.49
C HIS A 10 10.54 8.33 -9.05
N VAL A 11 10.53 8.47 -10.40
CA VAL A 11 10.70 9.73 -11.14
C VAL A 11 11.89 10.59 -10.67
N GLY A 12 12.99 9.93 -10.26
CA GLY A 12 14.19 10.59 -9.76
C GLY A 12 14.04 11.21 -8.37
N ARG A 13 13.14 10.70 -7.55
CA ARG A 13 12.93 11.15 -6.17
C ARG A 13 14.07 10.67 -5.27
N THR A 14 14.74 11.60 -4.61
CA THR A 14 15.85 11.32 -3.67
C THR A 14 15.36 11.18 -2.24
N LEU A 15 16.26 10.81 -1.33
CA LEU A 15 15.98 10.76 0.10
C LEU A 15 15.59 12.14 0.65
N GLU A 16 16.29 13.21 0.25
CA GLU A 16 16.00 14.58 0.67
C GLU A 16 14.58 14.99 0.25
N HIS A 17 14.13 14.58 -0.95
CA HIS A 17 12.76 14.83 -1.41
C HIS A 17 11.72 14.08 -0.56
N VAL A 18 12.01 12.87 -0.10
CA VAL A 18 11.11 12.13 0.81
C VAL A 18 11.03 12.85 2.15
N LEU A 19 12.16 13.27 2.72
CA LEU A 19 12.19 14.00 3.99
C LEU A 19 11.49 15.36 3.89
N ALA A 20 11.72 16.12 2.82
CA ALA A 20 11.03 17.38 2.56
C ALA A 20 9.51 17.19 2.42
N HIS A 21 9.07 16.13 1.75
CA HIS A 21 7.66 15.80 1.64
C HIS A 21 7.05 15.42 3.00
N GLN A 22 7.76 14.68 3.85
CA GLN A 22 7.33 14.41 5.23
C GLN A 22 7.16 15.72 6.02
N ASP A 23 8.15 16.62 5.96
CA ASP A 23 8.11 17.89 6.69
C ASP A 23 6.95 18.77 6.23
N ALA A 24 6.71 18.85 4.90
CA ALA A 24 5.61 19.63 4.32
C ALA A 24 4.22 19.19 4.82
N HIS A 25 4.05 17.93 5.21
CA HIS A 25 2.76 17.37 5.62
C HIS A 25 2.70 16.94 7.10
N GLY A 26 3.73 17.21 7.90
CA GLY A 26 3.80 16.80 9.30
C GLY A 26 3.85 15.28 9.47
N VAL A 27 4.40 14.56 8.50
CA VAL A 27 4.62 13.12 8.56
C VAL A 27 5.87 12.84 9.39
N ARG A 28 5.72 12.11 10.47
CA ARG A 28 6.84 11.77 11.33
C ARG A 28 7.69 10.65 10.75
N ARG A 29 7.07 9.61 10.23
CA ARG A 29 7.75 8.43 9.67
C ARG A 29 7.09 8.00 8.36
N SER A 30 7.88 7.38 7.48
CA SER A 30 7.36 6.72 6.28
C SER A 30 7.89 5.30 6.14
N VAL A 31 7.04 4.40 5.64
CA VAL A 31 7.46 3.06 5.23
C VAL A 31 8.09 3.15 3.84
N LEU A 32 9.35 2.72 3.73
CA LEU A 32 10.04 2.58 2.45
C LEU A 32 9.82 1.18 1.87
N LEU A 33 9.30 1.15 0.67
CA LEU A 33 8.94 -0.06 -0.08
C LEU A 33 9.87 -0.18 -1.30
N PRO A 34 10.97 -0.96 -1.21
CA PRO A 34 11.76 -1.28 -2.40
C PRO A 34 10.94 -2.19 -3.33
N ILE A 35 11.18 -2.07 -4.64
CA ILE A 35 10.60 -2.96 -5.65
C ILE A 35 11.75 -3.74 -6.30
N ALA A 36 11.60 -5.05 -6.43
CA ALA A 36 12.58 -5.93 -7.05
C ALA A 36 11.98 -6.74 -8.20
N GLY A 37 12.83 -7.31 -9.04
CA GLY A 37 12.43 -8.16 -10.16
C GLY A 37 11.95 -7.37 -11.37
N THR A 38 11.19 -8.02 -12.24
CA THR A 38 10.79 -7.48 -13.55
C THR A 38 9.75 -6.35 -13.47
N ALA A 39 9.17 -6.14 -12.29
CA ALA A 39 8.22 -5.04 -12.06
C ALA A 39 8.92 -3.76 -11.58
N ALA A 40 10.20 -3.83 -11.19
CA ALA A 40 10.95 -2.68 -10.72
C ALA A 40 11.31 -1.75 -11.88
N PRO A 41 10.85 -0.50 -11.89
CA PRO A 41 11.43 0.50 -12.78
C PRO A 41 12.94 0.67 -12.49
N PRO A 42 13.77 0.91 -13.53
CA PRO A 42 15.22 0.99 -13.35
C PRO A 42 15.70 2.06 -12.37
N GLU A 43 14.92 3.12 -12.20
CA GLU A 43 15.20 4.24 -11.31
C GLU A 43 14.82 3.99 -9.84
N HIS A 44 14.10 2.91 -9.52
CA HIS A 44 13.75 2.57 -8.13
C HIS A 44 14.97 2.08 -7.37
N TRP A 45 15.09 2.52 -6.13
CA TRP A 45 16.17 2.11 -5.27
C TRP A 45 16.05 0.63 -4.89
N THR A 46 17.21 -0.01 -4.87
CA THR A 46 17.38 -1.38 -4.39
C THR A 46 17.09 -1.49 -2.89
N PHE A 47 16.94 -2.71 -2.41
CA PHE A 47 16.84 -2.96 -0.97
C PHE A 47 18.07 -2.42 -0.20
N ASP A 48 19.28 -2.52 -0.78
CA ASP A 48 20.51 -2.06 -0.14
C ASP A 48 20.53 -0.53 0.05
N GLU A 49 20.13 0.21 -0.97
CA GLU A 49 20.00 1.68 -0.90
C GLU A 49 18.92 2.11 0.09
N ALA A 50 17.77 1.47 0.07
CA ALA A 50 16.67 1.73 1.02
C ALA A 50 17.09 1.40 2.47
N ALA A 51 17.82 0.30 2.68
CA ALA A 51 18.34 -0.08 4.00
C ALA A 51 19.37 0.92 4.51
N GLN A 52 20.25 1.42 3.65
CA GLN A 52 21.20 2.47 4.00
C GLN A 52 20.49 3.77 4.40
N ALA A 53 19.49 4.21 3.65
CA ALA A 53 18.68 5.38 3.98
C ALA A 53 17.97 5.22 5.33
N ALA A 54 17.33 4.07 5.56
CA ALA A 54 16.64 3.80 6.83
C ALA A 54 17.62 3.75 8.03
N ALA A 55 18.84 3.24 7.85
CA ALA A 55 19.86 3.23 8.87
C ALA A 55 20.37 4.66 9.22
N GLN A 56 20.38 5.57 8.25
CA GLN A 56 20.75 6.97 8.46
C GLN A 56 19.64 7.79 9.13
N HIS A 57 18.37 7.40 8.93
CA HIS A 57 17.19 8.10 9.44
C HIS A 57 16.20 7.15 10.14
N PRO A 58 16.62 6.44 11.22
CA PRO A 58 15.81 5.41 11.87
C PRO A 58 14.55 5.95 12.56
N ASP A 59 14.54 7.22 12.90
CA ASP A 59 13.41 7.96 13.45
C ASP A 59 12.43 8.48 12.40
N ARG A 60 12.81 8.49 11.12
CA ARG A 60 12.02 8.99 10.00
C ARG A 60 11.57 7.89 9.03
N LEU A 61 12.29 6.79 8.94
CA LEU A 61 12.09 5.75 7.93
C LEU A 61 11.89 4.37 8.55
N ILE A 62 10.97 3.61 8.01
CA ILE A 62 10.68 2.22 8.37
C ILE A 62 10.95 1.38 7.12
N LEU A 63 11.92 0.49 7.20
CA LEU A 63 12.34 -0.33 6.06
C LEU A 63 11.41 -1.53 5.87
N PHE A 64 10.92 -1.74 4.66
CA PHE A 64 10.37 -3.00 4.20
C PHE A 64 11.37 -3.73 3.29
N CYS A 65 11.14 -5.00 3.08
CA CYS A 65 11.93 -5.85 2.18
C CYS A 65 11.06 -6.29 1.01
N HIS A 66 11.61 -6.27 -0.19
CA HIS A 66 11.01 -6.94 -1.34
C HIS A 66 12.08 -7.73 -2.10
N VAL A 67 11.69 -8.90 -2.57
CA VAL A 67 12.53 -9.84 -3.34
C VAL A 67 11.68 -10.42 -4.46
N ASP A 68 12.27 -10.63 -5.65
CA ASP A 68 11.59 -11.38 -6.70
C ASP A 68 11.31 -12.82 -6.23
N PRO A 69 10.03 -13.24 -6.13
CA PRO A 69 9.67 -14.56 -5.64
C PRO A 69 10.17 -15.72 -6.51
N ASN A 70 10.56 -15.44 -7.76
CA ASN A 70 11.10 -16.45 -8.67
C ASN A 70 12.58 -16.75 -8.43
N ARG A 71 13.27 -16.00 -7.58
CA ARG A 71 14.66 -16.29 -7.21
C ARG A 71 14.73 -17.55 -6.36
N PRO A 72 15.70 -18.45 -6.61
CA PRO A 72 15.86 -19.68 -5.82
C PRO A 72 16.22 -19.42 -4.35
N ASP A 73 16.83 -18.27 -4.06
CA ASP A 73 17.24 -17.82 -2.72
C ASP A 73 16.26 -16.80 -2.09
N ALA A 74 15.06 -16.62 -2.65
CA ALA A 74 14.12 -15.58 -2.23
C ALA A 74 13.84 -15.58 -0.72
N LEU A 75 13.55 -16.74 -0.14
CA LEU A 75 13.24 -16.85 1.30
C LEU A 75 14.45 -16.53 2.18
N GLU A 76 15.67 -16.91 1.76
CA GLU A 76 16.86 -16.57 2.52
C GLU A 76 17.18 -15.06 2.40
N ALA A 77 17.00 -14.46 1.24
CA ALA A 77 17.15 -13.02 1.07
C ALA A 77 16.15 -12.23 1.96
N ILE A 78 14.91 -12.72 2.14
CA ILE A 78 13.94 -12.14 3.08
C ILE A 78 14.43 -12.25 4.53
N ARG A 79 14.98 -13.42 4.94
CA ARG A 79 15.59 -13.58 6.28
C ARG A 79 16.78 -12.65 6.48
N GLN A 80 17.57 -12.40 5.44
CA GLN A 80 18.64 -11.40 5.48
C GLN A 80 18.07 -9.99 5.65
N GLY A 81 16.99 -9.65 4.95
CA GLY A 81 16.27 -8.39 5.16
C GLY A 81 15.81 -8.20 6.60
N HIS A 82 15.31 -9.26 7.23
CA HIS A 82 14.93 -9.25 8.64
C HIS A 82 16.11 -8.94 9.56
N ARG A 83 17.26 -9.61 9.35
CA ARG A 83 18.49 -9.35 10.13
C ARG A 83 19.01 -7.91 9.96
N ARG A 84 18.67 -7.26 8.85
CA ARG A 84 19.02 -5.87 8.51
C ARG A 84 17.96 -4.84 8.97
N GLY A 85 16.97 -5.26 9.76
CA GLY A 85 16.01 -4.37 10.39
C GLY A 85 14.75 -4.05 9.60
N ALA A 86 14.48 -4.76 8.49
CA ALA A 86 13.20 -4.65 7.81
C ALA A 86 12.06 -5.10 8.74
N ARG A 87 10.88 -4.46 8.58
CA ARG A 87 9.70 -4.63 9.42
C ARG A 87 8.47 -5.17 8.68
N GLY A 88 8.61 -5.50 7.40
CA GLY A 88 7.53 -6.02 6.56
C GLY A 88 8.04 -6.40 5.18
N PHE A 89 7.15 -6.96 4.37
CA PHE A 89 7.41 -7.36 3.00
C PHE A 89 6.53 -6.57 2.03
N GLY A 90 7.12 -5.94 1.03
CA GLY A 90 6.42 -5.15 -0.01
C GLY A 90 7.29 -3.99 -0.54
N GLU A 91 6.83 -3.35 -1.60
CA GLU A 91 5.57 -3.58 -2.31
C GLU A 91 5.67 -4.89 -3.11
N HIS A 92 4.82 -5.87 -2.80
CA HIS A 92 4.79 -7.12 -3.57
C HIS A 92 4.07 -6.88 -4.90
N LYS A 93 4.82 -6.40 -5.87
CA LYS A 93 4.39 -6.05 -7.22
C LYS A 93 5.01 -7.03 -8.20
N VAL A 94 4.32 -8.14 -8.43
CA VAL A 94 4.84 -9.26 -9.22
C VAL A 94 3.81 -9.75 -10.22
N ARG A 95 4.28 -10.15 -11.40
CA ARG A 95 3.44 -10.68 -12.48
C ARG A 95 3.12 -12.16 -12.28
N LEU A 96 2.49 -12.46 -11.15
CA LEU A 96 2.05 -13.78 -10.74
C LEU A 96 0.59 -13.73 -10.26
N PRO A 97 -0.13 -14.86 -10.27
CA PRO A 97 -1.37 -14.97 -9.51
C PRO A 97 -1.10 -14.72 -8.03
N VAL A 98 -2.06 -14.14 -7.32
CA VAL A 98 -1.91 -13.87 -5.87
C VAL A 98 -1.69 -15.12 -5.04
N ASP A 99 -2.18 -16.26 -5.52
CA ASP A 99 -2.07 -17.60 -4.94
C ASP A 99 -0.91 -18.44 -5.52
N ALA A 100 0.02 -17.81 -6.25
CA ALA A 100 1.19 -18.51 -6.80
C ALA A 100 2.02 -19.18 -5.67
N PRO A 101 2.50 -20.42 -5.86
CA PRO A 101 3.24 -21.14 -4.82
C PRO A 101 4.44 -20.37 -4.26
N GLN A 102 5.14 -19.58 -5.10
CA GLN A 102 6.26 -18.77 -4.70
C GLN A 102 5.82 -17.63 -3.76
N SER A 103 4.70 -16.96 -4.06
CA SER A 103 4.12 -15.91 -3.21
C SER A 103 3.59 -16.51 -1.90
N VAL A 104 2.93 -17.66 -1.96
CA VAL A 104 2.44 -18.38 -0.78
C VAL A 104 3.57 -18.78 0.17
N ALA A 105 4.73 -19.22 -0.36
CA ALA A 105 5.91 -19.50 0.47
C ALA A 105 6.40 -18.24 1.22
N ILE A 106 6.35 -17.06 0.56
CA ILE A 106 6.70 -15.79 1.18
C ILE A 106 5.66 -15.40 2.25
N TYR A 107 4.36 -15.58 2.00
CA TYR A 107 3.31 -15.29 2.99
C TYR A 107 3.51 -16.07 4.29
N ARG A 108 3.84 -17.36 4.20
CA ARG A 108 4.15 -18.22 5.35
C ARG A 108 5.39 -17.73 6.11
N LEU A 109 6.46 -17.39 5.39
CA LEU A 109 7.65 -16.83 6.03
C LEU A 109 7.36 -15.48 6.72
N CYS A 110 6.53 -14.63 6.12
CA CYS A 110 6.15 -13.36 6.73
C CYS A 110 5.35 -13.56 8.04
N ALA A 111 4.47 -14.59 8.11
CA ALA A 111 3.82 -14.98 9.36
C ALA A 111 4.83 -15.39 10.45
N GLU A 112 5.83 -16.23 10.11
CA GLU A 112 6.91 -16.63 11.03
C GLU A 112 7.68 -15.39 11.57
N LEU A 113 7.94 -14.42 10.70
CA LEU A 113 8.65 -13.18 11.03
C LEU A 113 7.76 -12.11 11.70
N ARG A 114 6.43 -12.35 11.78
CA ARG A 114 5.41 -11.38 12.21
C ARG A 114 5.45 -10.10 11.37
N TRP A 115 5.63 -10.26 10.07
CA TRP A 115 5.70 -9.18 9.10
C TRP A 115 4.40 -9.02 8.34
N PRO A 116 3.91 -7.78 8.15
CA PRO A 116 2.85 -7.53 7.19
C PRO A 116 3.36 -7.69 5.75
N VAL A 117 2.46 -8.08 4.86
CA VAL A 117 2.68 -8.19 3.42
C VAL A 117 1.82 -7.17 2.69
N LEU A 118 2.43 -6.19 2.03
CA LEU A 118 1.73 -5.21 1.21
C LEU A 118 1.70 -5.69 -0.25
N LEU A 119 0.48 -5.86 -0.78
CA LEU A 119 0.19 -6.44 -2.09
C LEU A 119 -0.33 -5.39 -3.06
N HIS A 120 0.33 -5.27 -4.23
CA HIS A 120 -0.16 -4.47 -5.34
C HIS A 120 -1.10 -5.28 -6.22
N PHE A 121 -2.38 -4.94 -6.26
CA PHE A 121 -3.38 -5.62 -7.07
C PHE A 121 -3.70 -4.86 -8.37
N GLU A 122 -3.40 -5.46 -9.50
CA GLU A 122 -3.74 -4.94 -10.81
C GLU A 122 -4.23 -6.07 -11.73
N TYR A 123 -5.43 -5.93 -12.26
CA TYR A 123 -6.03 -6.95 -13.12
C TYR A 123 -5.15 -7.26 -14.33
N GLY A 124 -4.92 -8.56 -14.57
CA GLY A 124 -4.17 -9.06 -15.71
C GLY A 124 -2.68 -8.75 -15.68
N ASN A 125 -2.17 -8.10 -14.60
CA ASN A 125 -0.77 -7.69 -14.53
C ASN A 125 -0.11 -8.13 -13.21
N TYR A 126 -0.45 -7.51 -12.07
CA TYR A 126 0.22 -7.79 -10.81
C TYR A 126 -0.72 -8.43 -9.80
N ASN A 127 -0.24 -9.48 -9.10
CA ASN A 127 -1.02 -10.27 -8.16
C ASN A 127 -2.44 -10.52 -8.70
N TYR A 128 -2.50 -10.93 -9.98
CA TYR A 128 -3.76 -11.18 -10.65
C TYR A 128 -4.49 -12.40 -10.06
N ASN A 129 -5.65 -12.77 -10.58
CA ASN A 129 -6.59 -13.72 -9.96
C ASN A 129 -7.14 -13.19 -8.63
N PHE A 130 -7.61 -11.93 -8.67
CA PHE A 130 -8.02 -11.18 -7.49
C PHE A 130 -8.98 -11.93 -6.57
N THR A 131 -9.94 -12.67 -7.13
CA THR A 131 -10.93 -13.43 -6.35
C THR A 131 -10.32 -14.59 -5.56
N ALA A 132 -9.18 -15.16 -6.00
CA ALA A 132 -8.47 -16.19 -5.24
C ALA A 132 -7.86 -15.67 -3.95
N PHE A 133 -7.72 -14.35 -3.80
CA PHE A 133 -7.18 -13.76 -2.58
C PHE A 133 -8.03 -14.08 -1.35
N GLU A 134 -9.33 -14.26 -1.50
CA GLU A 134 -10.18 -14.71 -0.37
C GLU A 134 -9.73 -16.06 0.19
N GLN A 135 -9.35 -17.00 -0.67
CA GLN A 135 -8.82 -18.28 -0.20
C GLN A 135 -7.44 -18.13 0.46
N VAL A 136 -6.58 -17.24 -0.09
CA VAL A 136 -5.29 -16.91 0.55
C VAL A 136 -5.48 -16.35 1.96
N LEU A 137 -6.46 -15.47 2.18
CA LEU A 137 -6.77 -14.93 3.51
C LEU A 137 -7.20 -16.02 4.50
N LYS A 138 -8.01 -17.00 4.04
CA LYS A 138 -8.48 -18.14 4.85
C LYS A 138 -7.34 -19.10 5.20
N ASP A 139 -6.47 -19.38 4.25
CA ASP A 139 -5.39 -20.37 4.41
C ASP A 139 -4.18 -19.82 5.18
N HIS A 140 -4.08 -18.49 5.32
CA HIS A 140 -2.98 -17.79 5.97
C HIS A 140 -3.46 -16.80 7.04
N PRO A 141 -4.21 -17.26 8.07
CA PRO A 141 -4.81 -16.37 9.10
C PRO A 141 -3.75 -15.65 9.95
N ASP A 142 -2.55 -16.20 10.05
CA ASP A 142 -1.43 -15.62 10.82
C ASP A 142 -0.61 -14.60 10.03
N THR A 143 -0.85 -14.48 8.72
CA THR A 143 -0.19 -13.47 7.86
C THR A 143 -1.05 -12.20 7.83
N VAL A 144 -0.49 -11.07 8.20
CA VAL A 144 -1.15 -9.77 8.04
C VAL A 144 -0.97 -9.32 6.59
N PHE A 145 -2.09 -9.08 5.88
CA PHE A 145 -2.09 -8.59 4.51
C PHE A 145 -2.55 -7.13 4.44
N ILE A 146 -1.98 -6.38 3.50
CA ILE A 146 -2.36 -5.00 3.21
C ILE A 146 -2.64 -4.89 1.72
N GLY A 147 -3.88 -4.62 1.37
CA GLY A 147 -4.30 -4.46 -0.04
C GLY A 147 -4.07 -3.04 -0.54
N HIS A 148 -3.56 -2.94 -1.76
CA HIS A 148 -3.22 -1.69 -2.42
C HIS A 148 -3.51 -1.76 -3.91
N ALA A 149 -3.55 -0.59 -4.58
CA ALA A 149 -3.66 -0.34 -6.01
C ALA A 149 -5.07 -0.45 -6.62
N GLN A 150 -5.10 -0.47 -7.96
CA GLN A 150 -6.29 -0.19 -8.74
C GLN A 150 -7.39 -1.25 -8.56
N ALA A 151 -7.04 -2.52 -8.68
CA ALA A 151 -8.02 -3.60 -8.54
C ALA A 151 -8.57 -3.67 -7.11
N TRP A 152 -7.71 -3.43 -6.11
CA TRP A 152 -8.10 -3.37 -4.71
C TRP A 152 -9.16 -2.30 -4.47
N TRP A 153 -8.90 -1.05 -4.88
CA TRP A 153 -9.79 0.07 -4.61
C TRP A 153 -11.00 0.14 -5.56
N ALA A 154 -10.93 -0.42 -6.76
CA ALA A 154 -12.12 -0.56 -7.60
C ALA A 154 -13.15 -1.49 -6.96
N ASN A 155 -12.71 -2.58 -6.33
CA ASN A 155 -13.56 -3.61 -5.70
C ASN A 155 -14.18 -3.22 -4.35
N ILE A 156 -14.09 -1.97 -3.90
CA ILE A 156 -15.01 -1.45 -2.86
C ILE A 156 -16.45 -1.44 -3.35
N SER A 157 -16.64 -1.44 -4.68
CA SER A 157 -17.94 -1.44 -5.35
C SER A 157 -18.29 -2.83 -5.90
N ALA A 158 -19.54 -3.27 -5.72
CA ALA A 158 -19.99 -4.59 -6.15
C ALA A 158 -20.10 -4.72 -7.67
N ASP A 159 -20.19 -3.61 -8.39
CA ASP A 159 -20.24 -3.56 -9.86
C ASP A 159 -18.86 -3.38 -10.51
N ALA A 160 -17.78 -3.48 -9.73
CA ALA A 160 -16.43 -3.39 -10.29
C ALA A 160 -16.17 -4.54 -11.27
N PRO A 161 -15.79 -4.26 -12.54
CA PRO A 161 -15.41 -5.30 -13.45
C PRO A 161 -14.18 -6.05 -12.96
N SER A 162 -14.25 -7.37 -12.94
CA SER A 162 -13.12 -8.23 -12.53
C SER A 162 -12.14 -8.57 -13.67
N ASP A 163 -12.48 -8.17 -14.89
CA ASP A 163 -11.69 -8.41 -16.11
C ASP A 163 -11.27 -7.07 -16.71
N PRO A 164 -9.97 -6.82 -16.93
CA PRO A 164 -9.49 -5.60 -17.57
C PRO A 164 -9.95 -5.45 -19.03
N LEU A 165 -10.39 -6.53 -19.66
CA LEU A 165 -10.96 -6.53 -21.01
C LEU A 165 -12.49 -6.36 -21.02
N ALA A 166 -13.13 -6.35 -19.86
CA ALA A 166 -14.58 -6.19 -19.79
C ALA A 166 -15.01 -4.78 -20.27
N PRO A 167 -16.13 -4.68 -21.00
CA PRO A 167 -16.71 -3.39 -21.32
C PRO A 167 -16.96 -2.56 -20.07
N GLY A 168 -16.50 -1.31 -20.07
CA GLY A 168 -16.64 -0.42 -18.92
C GLY A 168 -15.55 -0.56 -17.83
N TYR A 169 -14.57 -1.44 -18.01
CA TYR A 169 -13.43 -1.47 -17.10
C TYR A 169 -12.73 -0.12 -17.04
N THR A 170 -12.44 0.31 -15.84
CA THR A 170 -11.56 1.45 -15.55
C THR A 170 -10.81 1.22 -14.25
N ALA A 171 -9.52 1.54 -14.25
CA ALA A 171 -8.68 1.49 -13.06
C ALA A 171 -9.11 2.52 -11.98
N TYR A 172 -9.84 3.55 -12.38
CA TYR A 172 -10.31 4.65 -11.53
C TYR A 172 -11.80 4.88 -11.78
N PRO A 173 -12.70 4.01 -11.26
CA PRO A 173 -14.13 4.10 -11.50
C PRO A 173 -14.70 5.41 -10.93
N LYS A 174 -15.66 5.98 -11.66
CA LYS A 174 -16.36 7.23 -11.31
C LYS A 174 -17.80 6.94 -10.88
N GLY A 175 -18.36 7.87 -10.10
CA GLY A 175 -19.75 7.77 -9.64
C GLY A 175 -19.93 6.95 -8.36
N PRO A 176 -21.18 6.73 -7.93
CA PRO A 176 -21.49 6.12 -6.65
C PRO A 176 -20.91 4.71 -6.50
N VAL A 177 -20.67 4.31 -5.25
CA VAL A 177 -20.24 2.96 -4.90
C VAL A 177 -21.46 2.08 -4.71
N VAL A 178 -21.54 0.98 -5.45
CA VAL A 178 -22.54 -0.07 -5.20
C VAL A 178 -22.08 -0.92 -4.02
N ARG A 179 -22.87 -0.95 -2.94
CA ARG A 179 -22.53 -1.67 -1.69
C ARG A 179 -22.30 -3.16 -1.93
N GLY A 180 -21.43 -3.76 -1.13
CA GLY A 180 -21.15 -5.20 -1.17
C GLY A 180 -19.96 -5.60 -2.04
N GLY A 181 -19.10 -4.66 -2.38
CA GLY A 181 -17.83 -4.93 -3.07
C GLY A 181 -16.93 -5.88 -2.28
N LEU A 182 -16.05 -6.59 -2.99
CA LEU A 182 -15.18 -7.61 -2.39
C LEU A 182 -14.27 -7.02 -1.32
N THR A 183 -13.63 -5.88 -1.61
CA THR A 183 -12.72 -5.21 -0.66
C THR A 183 -13.44 -4.80 0.62
N ASP A 184 -14.64 -4.20 0.51
CA ASP A 184 -15.44 -3.79 1.67
C ASP A 184 -15.79 -5.00 2.55
N ARG A 185 -16.29 -6.10 1.93
CA ARG A 185 -16.62 -7.34 2.65
C ARG A 185 -15.41 -8.00 3.28
N TRP A 186 -14.29 -8.09 2.58
CA TRP A 186 -13.09 -8.74 3.10
C TRP A 186 -12.47 -7.97 4.26
N LEU A 187 -12.44 -6.65 4.21
CA LEU A 187 -11.99 -5.82 5.34
C LEU A 187 -12.85 -6.05 6.60
N GLU A 188 -14.15 -6.31 6.44
CA GLU A 188 -15.04 -6.63 7.55
C GLU A 188 -14.83 -8.05 8.07
N GLN A 189 -14.66 -9.04 7.17
CA GLN A 189 -14.64 -10.45 7.51
C GLN A 189 -13.30 -10.97 8.03
N TYR A 190 -12.18 -10.45 7.51
CA TYR A 190 -10.85 -11.01 7.79
C TYR A 190 -10.05 -10.13 8.75
N PRO A 191 -9.77 -10.60 9.99
CA PRO A 191 -9.04 -9.83 11.00
C PRO A 191 -7.60 -9.50 10.58
N ASN A 192 -6.99 -10.33 9.74
CA ASN A 192 -5.63 -10.22 9.24
C ASN A 192 -5.48 -9.35 7.97
N LEU A 193 -6.51 -8.60 7.59
CA LEU A 193 -6.51 -7.77 6.38
C LEU A 193 -6.63 -6.28 6.70
N TYR A 194 -5.83 -5.48 5.98
CA TYR A 194 -5.82 -4.02 6.02
C TYR A 194 -5.88 -3.44 4.61
N GLY A 195 -6.21 -2.14 4.49
CA GLY A 195 -6.24 -1.42 3.22
C GLY A 195 -5.33 -0.19 3.26
N ASP A 196 -4.46 -0.05 2.28
CA ASP A 196 -3.56 1.08 2.07
C ASP A 196 -4.21 2.12 1.15
N LEU A 197 -4.52 3.32 1.68
CA LEU A 197 -5.24 4.42 1.02
C LEU A 197 -4.34 5.28 0.09
N SER A 198 -3.28 4.70 -0.47
CA SER A 198 -2.30 5.44 -1.26
C SER A 198 -2.62 5.56 -2.74
N ALA A 199 -1.79 6.32 -3.44
CA ALA A 199 -1.84 6.58 -4.88
C ALA A 199 -3.15 7.25 -5.35
N GLY A 200 -3.27 7.37 -6.66
CA GLY A 200 -4.50 7.84 -7.29
C GLY A 200 -5.70 6.93 -7.07
N SER A 201 -5.47 5.62 -6.89
CA SER A 201 -6.53 4.64 -6.63
C SER A 201 -7.14 4.80 -5.23
N GLY A 202 -6.33 4.98 -4.20
CA GLY A 202 -6.80 5.30 -2.85
C GLY A 202 -7.49 6.66 -2.78
N LEU A 203 -6.91 7.68 -3.42
CA LEU A 203 -7.57 9.00 -3.52
C LEU A 203 -8.91 8.92 -4.26
N ASN A 204 -9.00 8.13 -5.34
CA ASN A 204 -10.25 7.88 -6.05
C ASN A 204 -11.29 7.21 -5.13
N ALA A 205 -10.89 6.20 -4.38
CA ALA A 205 -11.77 5.52 -3.42
C ALA A 205 -12.33 6.50 -2.37
N LEU A 206 -11.49 7.41 -1.86
CA LEU A 206 -11.90 8.41 -0.87
C LEU A 206 -12.84 9.49 -1.43
N THR A 207 -12.73 9.82 -2.72
CA THR A 207 -13.37 11.03 -3.27
C THR A 207 -14.57 10.75 -4.18
N ARG A 208 -14.70 9.55 -4.74
CA ARG A 208 -15.75 9.26 -5.76
C ARG A 208 -17.18 9.25 -5.21
N ASP A 209 -17.35 8.90 -3.93
CA ASP A 209 -18.64 8.83 -3.24
C ASP A 209 -18.45 9.21 -1.75
N PRO A 210 -18.57 10.51 -1.40
CA PRO A 210 -18.33 10.98 -0.03
C PRO A 210 -19.29 10.39 1.01
N GLU A 211 -20.54 10.08 0.66
CA GLU A 211 -21.50 9.48 1.58
C GLU A 211 -21.09 8.05 1.92
N PHE A 212 -20.78 7.24 0.91
CA PHE A 212 -20.24 5.91 1.12
C PHE A 212 -18.93 5.96 1.92
N THR A 213 -18.03 6.88 1.58
CA THR A 213 -16.71 7.00 2.20
C THR A 213 -16.81 7.28 3.71
N ARG A 214 -17.70 8.17 4.17
CA ARG A 214 -17.91 8.39 5.62
C ARG A 214 -18.26 7.11 6.35
N ALA A 215 -19.22 6.35 5.83
CA ALA A 215 -19.63 5.07 6.41
C ALA A 215 -18.53 4.00 6.32
N PHE A 216 -17.75 3.99 5.25
CA PHE A 216 -16.63 3.08 5.04
C PHE A 216 -15.49 3.35 6.02
N LEU A 217 -15.10 4.60 6.21
CA LEU A 217 -14.07 5.01 7.17
C LEU A 217 -14.46 4.64 8.61
N ASP A 218 -15.74 4.79 8.98
CA ASP A 218 -16.23 4.40 10.31
C ASP A 218 -16.19 2.88 10.52
N ARG A 219 -16.69 2.13 9.53
CA ARG A 219 -16.73 0.66 9.56
C ARG A 219 -15.36 0.03 9.66
N HIS A 220 -14.40 0.58 8.88
CA HIS A 220 -13.05 0.04 8.74
C HIS A 220 -11.96 0.87 9.44
N ARG A 221 -12.34 1.71 10.43
CA ARG A 221 -11.43 2.61 11.15
C ARG A 221 -10.19 1.92 11.74
N ASP A 222 -10.30 0.64 12.08
CA ASP A 222 -9.20 -0.16 12.63
C ASP A 222 -8.44 -0.98 11.57
N LYS A 223 -8.78 -0.81 10.27
CA LYS A 223 -8.28 -1.61 9.15
C LYS A 223 -7.65 -0.77 8.04
N LEU A 224 -7.77 0.54 8.08
CA LEU A 224 -7.27 1.43 7.04
C LEU A 224 -5.96 2.06 7.47
N LEU A 225 -5.03 2.17 6.52
CA LEU A 225 -3.73 2.81 6.68
C LEU A 225 -3.68 4.01 5.74
N TRP A 226 -3.46 5.19 6.28
CA TRP A 226 -3.14 6.34 5.43
C TRP A 226 -1.75 6.18 4.85
N ALA A 227 -1.64 6.43 3.56
CA ALA A 227 -0.43 6.30 2.80
C ALA A 227 -0.50 7.17 1.55
N THR A 228 0.61 7.42 0.90
CA THR A 228 0.60 8.33 -0.24
C THR A 228 1.03 7.70 -1.55
N ASP A 229 2.05 6.84 -1.60
CA ASP A 229 2.69 6.40 -2.84
C ASP A 229 2.97 7.60 -3.77
N CYS A 230 3.38 8.72 -3.15
CA CYS A 230 3.47 10.00 -3.82
C CYS A 230 4.86 10.21 -4.40
N PRO A 231 5.00 10.40 -5.72
CA PRO A 231 6.29 10.73 -6.32
C PRO A 231 6.67 12.22 -6.14
N CYS A 232 5.83 13.00 -5.47
CA CYS A 232 6.02 14.42 -5.25
C CYS A 232 7.27 14.70 -4.43
N ARG A 233 8.10 15.67 -4.88
CA ARG A 233 9.38 16.03 -4.29
C ARG A 233 9.27 17.09 -3.19
N ASP A 234 8.30 18.01 -3.32
CA ASP A 234 8.18 19.23 -2.51
C ASP A 234 6.92 19.31 -1.64
N GLY A 235 6.08 18.28 -1.65
CA GLY A 235 4.78 18.30 -0.98
C GLY A 235 3.70 19.13 -1.69
N ALA A 236 4.00 19.73 -2.83
CA ALA A 236 3.10 20.62 -3.58
C ALA A 236 2.86 20.22 -5.04
N GLY A 237 3.37 19.04 -5.47
CA GLY A 237 3.11 18.47 -6.80
C GLY A 237 4.28 18.55 -7.77
N ASP A 238 5.51 18.82 -7.33
CA ASP A 238 6.70 18.67 -8.18
C ASP A 238 7.04 17.19 -8.36
N TRP A 239 6.91 16.67 -9.59
CA TRP A 239 7.32 15.33 -9.98
C TRP A 239 8.60 15.35 -10.84
N GLY A 240 9.29 16.48 -10.89
CA GLY A 240 10.51 16.67 -11.71
C GLY A 240 10.26 16.99 -13.17
N GLY A 241 9.04 17.32 -13.55
CA GLY A 241 8.68 17.77 -14.89
C GLY A 241 8.40 19.27 -14.97
N ALA A 242 8.12 19.75 -16.19
CA ALA A 242 7.79 21.17 -16.42
C ALA A 242 6.44 21.61 -15.83
N GLN A 243 5.53 20.67 -15.58
CA GLN A 243 4.20 20.93 -15.04
C GLN A 243 4.06 20.31 -13.65
N ARG A 244 3.30 21.02 -12.78
CA ARG A 244 2.92 20.45 -11.48
C ARG A 244 1.83 19.40 -11.64
N ASN A 245 1.98 18.34 -10.86
CA ASN A 245 1.03 17.23 -10.76
C ASN A 245 0.35 17.20 -9.39
N VAL A 246 -0.39 16.13 -9.12
CA VAL A 246 -1.06 15.94 -7.84
C VAL A 246 -0.04 15.53 -6.76
N CYS A 247 -0.01 16.25 -5.64
CA CYS A 247 0.55 15.68 -4.41
C CYS A 247 -0.55 14.89 -3.69
N TYR A 248 -0.37 13.57 -3.57
CA TYR A 248 -1.40 12.72 -2.96
C TYR A 248 -1.60 13.01 -1.47
N ALA A 249 -0.55 13.38 -0.72
CA ALA A 249 -0.70 13.83 0.65
C ALA A 249 -1.54 15.10 0.77
N ALA A 250 -1.21 16.13 -0.03
CA ALA A 250 -1.94 17.40 -0.05
C ALA A 250 -3.42 17.25 -0.41
N ARG A 251 -3.78 16.21 -1.16
CA ARG A 251 -5.16 15.93 -1.57
C ARG A 251 -5.88 15.01 -0.59
N SER A 252 -5.24 13.92 -0.15
CA SER A 252 -5.91 12.89 0.66
C SER A 252 -6.11 13.32 2.12
N LEU A 253 -5.15 14.04 2.73
CA LEU A 253 -5.27 14.46 4.13
C LEU A 253 -6.47 15.37 4.42
N PRO A 254 -6.73 16.43 3.65
CA PRO A 254 -7.92 17.26 3.86
C PRO A 254 -9.22 16.46 3.69
N VAL A 255 -9.30 15.61 2.65
CA VAL A 255 -10.47 14.77 2.39
C VAL A 255 -10.68 13.77 3.53
N LEU A 256 -9.63 13.09 3.97
CA LEU A 256 -9.71 12.15 5.09
C LEU A 256 -10.14 12.85 6.38
N LYS A 257 -9.60 14.04 6.66
CA LYS A 257 -9.98 14.84 7.83
C LYS A 257 -11.44 15.31 7.79
N GLU A 258 -11.94 15.66 6.60
CA GLU A 258 -13.34 16.06 6.40
C GLU A 258 -14.32 14.89 6.53
N LEU A 259 -13.94 13.73 5.98
CA LEU A 259 -14.82 12.55 5.88
C LEU A 259 -14.72 11.61 7.08
N ALA A 260 -13.64 11.65 7.85
CA ALA A 260 -13.53 10.85 9.08
C ALA A 260 -14.63 11.25 10.07
N PRO A 261 -15.39 10.30 10.63
CA PRO A 261 -16.52 10.58 11.53
C PRO A 261 -16.11 11.24 12.86
N SER A 262 -14.85 11.13 13.24
CA SER A 262 -14.30 11.78 14.43
C SER A 262 -12.77 11.97 14.32
N PRO A 263 -12.17 12.87 15.14
CA PRO A 263 -10.73 12.99 15.24
C PRO A 263 -10.02 11.68 15.62
N ASP A 264 -10.61 10.85 16.46
CA ASP A 264 -10.08 9.53 16.82
C ASP A 264 -9.96 8.59 15.61
N VAL A 265 -10.97 8.56 14.74
CA VAL A 265 -10.90 7.77 13.50
C VAL A 265 -9.81 8.29 12.57
N PHE A 266 -9.67 9.59 12.43
CA PHE A 266 -8.59 10.19 11.64
C PHE A 266 -7.21 9.79 12.20
N GLU A 267 -6.99 9.86 13.51
CA GLU A 267 -5.74 9.51 14.16
C GLU A 267 -5.43 8.01 14.02
N ARG A 268 -6.43 7.13 14.17
CA ARG A 268 -6.27 5.69 13.96
C ARG A 268 -5.78 5.39 12.55
N ILE A 269 -6.39 5.97 11.54
CA ILE A 269 -6.06 5.73 10.13
C ILE A 269 -4.69 6.33 9.78
N THR A 270 -4.34 7.50 10.32
CA THR A 270 -3.10 8.19 9.97
C THR A 270 -1.90 7.78 10.83
N GLU A 271 -2.10 7.06 11.94
CA GLU A 271 -1.00 6.66 12.83
C GLU A 271 -1.28 5.35 13.60
N GLY A 272 -2.41 5.25 14.32
CA GLY A 272 -2.65 4.17 15.28
C GLY A 272 -2.60 2.77 14.65
N ASN A 273 -3.22 2.59 13.48
CA ASN A 273 -3.23 1.30 12.78
C ASN A 273 -1.84 0.91 12.27
N ALA A 274 -1.05 1.88 11.81
CA ALA A 274 0.33 1.64 11.40
C ALA A 274 1.18 1.14 12.58
N HIS A 275 1.03 1.73 13.77
CA HIS A 275 1.69 1.24 15.00
C HIS A 275 1.31 -0.21 15.30
N ARG A 276 0.03 -0.55 15.22
CA ARG A 276 -0.47 -1.91 15.48
C ARG A 276 0.10 -2.92 14.48
N VAL A 277 0.07 -2.59 13.19
CA VAL A 277 0.55 -3.48 12.10
C VAL A 277 2.05 -3.71 12.17
N LEU A 278 2.81 -2.71 12.59
CA LEU A 278 4.28 -2.74 12.63
C LEU A 278 4.85 -3.17 13.99
N GLY A 279 4.00 -3.30 15.02
CA GLY A 279 4.43 -3.60 16.40
C GLY A 279 5.34 -2.51 16.98
N LEU A 280 4.99 -1.22 16.78
CA LEU A 280 5.76 -0.04 17.24
C LEU A 280 5.25 0.49 18.57
#